data_d356237cac87c49a46d430bd12f22bf9
#
_entry.id   d356237cac87c49a46d430bd12f22bf9
#
_cell.length_a   1.000
_cell.length_b   1.000
_cell.length_c   1.000
_cell.angle_alpha   90.00
_cell.angle_beta   90.00
_cell.angle_gamma   90.00
#
_symmetry.space_group_name_H-M   'P 1'
#
loop_
_entity.id
_entity.type
_entity.pdbx_description
1 polymer ?
#
loop_
_entity_poly.entity_id
_entity_poly.type
_entity_poly.pdbx_seq_one_letter_code
_entity_poly.pdbx_strand_id
1 'polypeptide(L)'
;IRLKIFSSAVNESTTFTLKYRVLNVAEKYNDIAEINWKFMGEDTEVKIENFELVIRIPEGADKEQIKVFGHGPLSGVSEIADSRTVVLRVDELPPRNFVEARVLFPPELIKGSKKVFNKDALAEIMSEEKGFADEANAIRAKARIVVRFSFVYVLFELLMIVYLYFKFDKEYKAKFKGDYFRELPGSYSPAVLAMLWNFGSVKPRDLTATLMDLVRMKYLELIVEKEEVNGLFGSRADNEYIFKLNKEADLMVLSPHEKYAIEWLIFRIGDGERVSLEDIENSSKTRESAIDFSRDYDIWTGLVKSEADSYSFFDKNTVKGILFGVLTAVIGMVFGGYTAARHENILGFVILMLVSIILLIYSLTIRRRSKSGVEQFKMWKAFRKFLRHFSSLDKADLPAVTMWEHYLVYAITLGVAKEVISQLRLVFREEDFNNSHLTYLYYGRYGHIHNYFDTIDSVTNSMVKTTESVYRQAISKTSSGSGGGGGFSGGGGRGGGGGGAGAF
;
A
#
# COMPACT_ATOMS: atom_id res chain seq x y z
N ILE A 1 28.33 -9.88 -50.59
CA ILE A 1 27.12 -10.16 -51.40
C ILE A 1 25.93 -9.97 -50.47
N ARG A 2 25.00 -9.09 -50.86
CA ARG A 2 23.75 -8.88 -50.14
C ARG A 2 22.62 -9.57 -50.90
N LEU A 3 21.92 -10.50 -50.24
CA LEU A 3 20.80 -11.22 -50.79
C LEU A 3 19.51 -10.64 -50.20
N LYS A 4 18.54 -10.23 -50.99
CA LYS A 4 17.20 -9.85 -50.57
C LYS A 4 16.23 -10.92 -51.04
N ILE A 5 15.48 -11.51 -50.12
CA ILE A 5 14.47 -12.51 -50.39
C ILE A 5 13.13 -11.87 -50.13
N PHE A 6 12.24 -11.90 -51.13
CA PHE A 6 10.89 -11.40 -51.01
C PHE A 6 9.95 -12.61 -50.92
N SER A 7 9.16 -12.67 -49.90
CA SER A 7 8.12 -13.69 -49.72
C SER A 7 6.86 -13.07 -49.19
N SER A 8 5.72 -13.47 -49.76
CA SER A 8 4.41 -13.10 -49.25
C SER A 8 3.95 -14.18 -48.30
N ALA A 9 3.87 -13.88 -47.02
CA ALA A 9 3.36 -14.77 -45.98
C ALA A 9 2.38 -14.02 -45.08
N VAL A 10 1.20 -14.58 -44.86
CA VAL A 10 0.16 -14.02 -43.98
C VAL A 10 -0.19 -15.06 -42.93
N ASN A 11 0.28 -14.86 -41.69
CA ASN A 11 0.09 -15.80 -40.56
C ASN A 11 0.48 -17.25 -40.87
N GLU A 12 1.58 -17.43 -41.60
CA GLU A 12 2.14 -18.74 -41.92
C GLU A 12 3.66 -18.74 -41.75
N SER A 13 4.25 -19.91 -41.54
CA SER A 13 5.71 -20.09 -41.49
C SER A 13 6.23 -20.39 -42.89
N THR A 14 7.34 -19.75 -43.27
CA THR A 14 8.01 -19.98 -44.52
C THR A 14 9.46 -20.42 -44.29
N THR A 15 9.90 -21.51 -44.99
CA THR A 15 11.25 -22.02 -44.88
C THR A 15 12.08 -21.59 -46.06
N PHE A 16 13.23 -20.98 -45.79
CA PHE A 16 14.20 -20.58 -46.83
C PHE A 16 15.44 -21.50 -46.75
N THR A 17 15.86 -22.02 -47.88
CA THR A 17 17.11 -22.80 -47.97
C THR A 17 18.12 -22.07 -48.84
N LEU A 18 19.23 -21.66 -48.26
CA LEU A 18 20.35 -21.03 -48.96
C LEU A 18 21.52 -21.98 -49.06
N LYS A 19 22.02 -22.21 -50.29
CA LYS A 19 23.24 -22.99 -50.54
C LYS A 19 24.27 -22.09 -51.14
N TYR A 20 25.42 -22.03 -50.53
CA TYR A 20 26.56 -21.26 -51.02
C TYR A 20 27.89 -21.97 -50.72
N ARG A 21 28.94 -21.58 -51.41
CA ARG A 21 30.29 -22.08 -51.23
C ARG A 21 31.22 -20.93 -50.89
N VAL A 22 31.98 -21.09 -49.80
CA VAL A 22 33.04 -20.18 -49.43
C VAL A 22 34.37 -20.89 -49.60
N LEU A 23 35.31 -20.26 -50.28
CA LEU A 23 36.64 -20.84 -50.53
C LEU A 23 37.65 -20.35 -49.51
N ASN A 24 38.62 -21.18 -49.18
CA ASN A 24 39.76 -20.85 -48.31
C ASN A 24 39.33 -20.45 -46.88
N VAL A 25 38.34 -21.12 -46.30
CA VAL A 25 37.90 -20.90 -44.91
C VAL A 25 38.86 -21.61 -43.94
N ALA A 26 39.23 -22.85 -44.27
CA ALA A 26 40.11 -23.64 -43.43
C ALA A 26 41.59 -23.21 -43.57
N GLU A 27 42.29 -23.07 -42.45
CA GLU A 27 43.70 -22.76 -42.32
C GLU A 27 44.47 -23.99 -41.89
N LYS A 28 45.67 -24.19 -42.48
CA LYS A 28 46.55 -25.35 -42.22
C LYS A 28 47.85 -24.89 -41.61
N TYR A 29 48.19 -25.43 -40.46
CA TYR A 29 49.43 -25.25 -39.74
C TYR A 29 50.21 -26.57 -39.76
N ASN A 30 51.42 -26.61 -39.21
CA ASN A 30 52.19 -27.84 -39.16
C ASN A 30 51.56 -28.91 -38.27
N ASP A 31 51.04 -28.52 -37.14
CA ASP A 31 50.56 -29.39 -36.08
C ASP A 31 49.00 -29.46 -35.97
N ILE A 32 48.28 -28.56 -36.64
CA ILE A 32 46.82 -28.50 -36.57
C ILE A 32 46.26 -27.85 -37.83
N ALA A 33 44.94 -28.14 -38.10
CA ALA A 33 44.14 -27.36 -39.04
C ALA A 33 42.97 -26.75 -38.28
N GLU A 34 42.52 -25.58 -38.71
CA GLU A 34 41.38 -24.93 -38.10
C GLU A 34 40.36 -24.40 -39.13
N ILE A 35 39.10 -24.40 -38.71
CA ILE A 35 38.07 -23.56 -39.27
C ILE A 35 37.70 -22.57 -38.18
N ASN A 36 38.08 -21.31 -38.37
CA ASN A 36 37.61 -20.22 -37.49
C ASN A 36 36.72 -19.31 -38.30
N TRP A 37 35.41 -19.36 -38.02
CA TRP A 37 34.42 -18.67 -38.88
C TRP A 37 33.24 -18.13 -38.08
N LYS A 38 32.89 -16.88 -38.39
CA LYS A 38 31.69 -16.24 -37.87
C LYS A 38 30.48 -16.64 -38.74
N PHE A 39 29.67 -17.57 -38.26
CA PHE A 39 28.53 -18.13 -38.99
C PHE A 39 27.29 -17.22 -38.91
N MET A 40 27.14 -16.48 -37.83
CA MET A 40 26.13 -15.45 -37.68
C MET A 40 26.81 -14.14 -37.29
N GLY A 41 26.49 -13.07 -38.02
CA GLY A 41 27.04 -11.73 -37.77
C GLY A 41 26.18 -10.89 -36.86
N GLU A 42 26.76 -9.78 -36.35
CA GLU A 42 26.06 -8.80 -35.51
C GLU A 42 25.02 -7.95 -36.25
N ASP A 43 24.96 -8.08 -37.58
CA ASP A 43 23.96 -7.35 -38.42
C ASP A 43 22.56 -7.95 -38.35
N THR A 44 22.35 -9.03 -37.57
CA THR A 44 21.05 -9.68 -37.40
C THR A 44 20.19 -8.84 -36.46
N GLU A 45 19.16 -8.25 -36.98
CA GLU A 45 18.27 -7.33 -36.20
C GLU A 45 17.13 -8.05 -35.50
N VAL A 46 16.90 -9.32 -35.77
CA VAL A 46 15.81 -10.13 -35.20
C VAL A 46 16.35 -11.17 -34.24
N LYS A 47 15.55 -11.50 -33.22
CA LYS A 47 15.82 -12.64 -32.34
C LYS A 47 15.66 -13.94 -33.12
N ILE A 48 16.59 -14.87 -32.94
CA ILE A 48 16.51 -16.23 -33.51
C ILE A 48 16.24 -17.22 -32.39
N GLU A 49 15.14 -17.95 -32.50
CA GLU A 49 14.83 -19.05 -31.61
C GLU A 49 15.41 -20.36 -32.20
N ASN A 50 16.03 -21.17 -31.33
CA ASN A 50 16.62 -22.48 -31.70
C ASN A 50 17.67 -22.38 -32.81
N PHE A 51 18.70 -21.55 -32.59
CA PHE A 51 19.88 -21.54 -33.49
C PHE A 51 20.66 -22.83 -33.34
N GLU A 52 20.80 -23.58 -34.44
CA GLU A 52 21.64 -24.77 -34.52
C GLU A 52 22.65 -24.65 -35.67
N LEU A 53 23.93 -24.90 -35.37
CA LEU A 53 25.02 -24.94 -36.33
C LEU A 53 25.64 -26.34 -36.30
N VAL A 54 25.62 -27.01 -37.45
CA VAL A 54 26.23 -28.32 -37.62
C VAL A 54 27.42 -28.19 -38.57
N ILE A 55 28.62 -28.43 -38.07
CA ILE A 55 29.87 -28.39 -38.83
C ILE A 55 30.33 -29.81 -39.07
N ARG A 56 30.55 -30.18 -40.34
CA ARG A 56 31.11 -31.48 -40.71
C ARG A 56 32.51 -31.30 -41.30
N ILE A 57 33.49 -31.91 -40.63
CA ILE A 57 34.89 -31.97 -41.12
C ILE A 57 35.08 -33.16 -42.05
N PRO A 58 36.20 -33.23 -42.84
CA PRO A 58 36.53 -34.40 -43.63
C PRO A 58 36.70 -35.64 -42.74
N GLU A 59 36.46 -36.82 -43.31
CA GLU A 59 36.63 -38.12 -42.64
C GLU A 59 38.11 -38.41 -42.38
N GLY A 60 38.40 -39.13 -41.25
CA GLY A 60 39.71 -39.58 -40.90
C GLY A 60 40.26 -39.06 -39.56
N ALA A 61 39.54 -38.27 -38.84
CA ALA A 61 39.90 -37.90 -37.48
C ALA A 61 39.30 -38.88 -36.44
N ASP A 62 40.00 -39.04 -35.33
CA ASP A 62 39.40 -39.58 -34.11
C ASP A 62 38.72 -38.45 -33.34
N LYS A 63 37.64 -38.77 -32.59
CA LYS A 63 36.88 -37.77 -31.84
C LYS A 63 37.75 -36.98 -30.87
N GLU A 64 38.76 -37.59 -30.28
CA GLU A 64 39.71 -37.00 -29.33
C GLU A 64 40.64 -35.97 -29.97
N GLN A 65 40.85 -36.07 -31.29
CA GLN A 65 41.71 -35.16 -32.06
C GLN A 65 40.96 -33.88 -32.46
N ILE A 66 39.63 -33.85 -32.30
CA ILE A 66 38.80 -32.69 -32.62
C ILE A 66 38.66 -31.83 -31.38
N LYS A 67 38.77 -30.51 -31.54
CA LYS A 67 38.44 -29.53 -30.48
C LYS A 67 37.49 -28.51 -31.07
N VAL A 68 36.57 -28.07 -30.24
CA VAL A 68 35.55 -27.05 -30.61
C VAL A 68 35.50 -25.96 -29.59
N PHE A 69 35.50 -24.74 -30.06
CA PHE A 69 35.30 -23.54 -29.26
C PHE A 69 34.20 -22.70 -29.92
N GLY A 70 33.21 -22.28 -29.12
CA GLY A 70 32.10 -21.44 -29.56
C GLY A 70 32.19 -20.06 -28.92
N HIS A 71 32.12 -19.01 -29.72
CA HIS A 71 32.10 -17.63 -29.26
C HIS A 71 30.76 -17.00 -29.62
N GLY A 72 30.16 -16.30 -28.67
CA GLY A 72 28.85 -15.69 -28.77
C GLY A 72 28.14 -15.62 -27.43
N PRO A 73 26.80 -15.79 -27.38
CA PRO A 73 26.06 -15.79 -26.11
C PRO A 73 26.60 -16.85 -25.14
N LEU A 74 26.72 -16.45 -23.86
CA LEU A 74 27.24 -17.35 -22.82
C LEU A 74 26.35 -18.57 -22.52
N SER A 75 25.09 -18.56 -23.01
CA SER A 75 24.14 -19.67 -22.97
C SER A 75 24.38 -20.72 -24.05
N GLY A 76 25.24 -20.43 -25.04
CA GLY A 76 25.55 -21.37 -26.09
C GLY A 76 26.27 -22.63 -25.59
N VAL A 77 25.95 -23.77 -26.24
CA VAL A 77 26.56 -25.09 -25.96
C VAL A 77 27.19 -25.60 -27.22
N SER A 78 28.41 -26.13 -27.10
CA SER A 78 29.12 -26.82 -28.20
C SER A 78 29.38 -28.28 -27.84
N GLU A 79 29.20 -29.18 -28.81
CA GLU A 79 29.35 -30.62 -28.64
C GLU A 79 30.05 -31.24 -29.84
N ILE A 80 30.96 -32.17 -29.63
CA ILE A 80 31.52 -33.04 -30.66
C ILE A 80 30.62 -34.29 -30.69
N ALA A 81 29.68 -34.33 -31.65
CA ALA A 81 28.72 -35.41 -31.76
C ALA A 81 29.37 -36.77 -32.11
N ASP A 82 30.24 -36.76 -33.14
CA ASP A 82 31.00 -37.93 -33.59
C ASP A 82 32.38 -37.52 -34.12
N SER A 83 33.13 -38.46 -34.70
CA SER A 83 34.47 -38.22 -35.26
C SER A 83 34.52 -37.26 -36.46
N ARG A 84 33.37 -36.72 -36.88
CA ARG A 84 33.25 -35.84 -38.05
C ARG A 84 32.34 -34.65 -37.82
N THR A 85 31.48 -34.72 -36.82
CA THR A 85 30.37 -33.75 -36.65
C THR A 85 30.51 -32.98 -35.35
N VAL A 86 30.50 -31.67 -35.46
CA VAL A 86 30.45 -30.72 -34.33
C VAL A 86 29.13 -29.96 -34.40
N VAL A 87 28.49 -29.79 -33.26
CA VAL A 87 27.19 -29.09 -33.16
C VAL A 87 27.30 -27.96 -32.14
N LEU A 88 26.88 -26.79 -32.52
CA LEU A 88 26.67 -25.66 -31.60
C LEU A 88 25.18 -25.33 -31.56
N ARG A 89 24.65 -25.07 -30.34
CA ARG A 89 23.27 -24.70 -30.12
C ARG A 89 23.18 -23.49 -29.25
N VAL A 90 22.22 -22.61 -29.59
CA VAL A 90 21.81 -21.45 -28.79
C VAL A 90 20.31 -21.41 -28.81
N ASP A 91 19.66 -21.63 -27.66
CA ASP A 91 18.19 -21.70 -27.57
C ASP A 91 17.55 -20.35 -27.98
N GLU A 92 18.15 -19.26 -27.56
CA GLU A 92 17.73 -17.90 -27.92
C GLU A 92 18.96 -17.07 -28.28
N LEU A 93 19.13 -16.73 -29.57
CA LEU A 93 20.14 -15.79 -30.02
C LEU A 93 19.55 -14.38 -30.07
N PRO A 94 19.97 -13.46 -29.18
CA PRO A 94 19.44 -12.11 -29.19
C PRO A 94 19.82 -11.34 -30.46
N PRO A 95 19.05 -10.28 -30.83
CA PRO A 95 19.46 -9.39 -31.92
C PRO A 95 20.86 -8.84 -31.70
N ARG A 96 21.57 -8.61 -32.79
CA ARG A 96 22.92 -8.03 -32.79
C ARG A 96 23.96 -8.86 -32.01
N ASN A 97 23.72 -10.16 -31.89
CA ASN A 97 24.70 -11.10 -31.35
C ASN A 97 25.27 -11.95 -32.48
N PHE A 98 26.52 -12.28 -32.34
CA PHE A 98 27.18 -13.16 -33.29
C PHE A 98 27.32 -14.59 -32.76
N VAL A 99 27.50 -15.54 -33.66
CA VAL A 99 27.96 -16.91 -33.35
C VAL A 99 29.13 -17.22 -34.23
N GLU A 100 30.27 -17.47 -33.58
CA GLU A 100 31.50 -17.90 -34.21
C GLU A 100 31.91 -19.27 -33.66
N ALA A 101 32.40 -20.14 -34.53
CA ALA A 101 32.92 -21.42 -34.16
C ALA A 101 34.34 -21.59 -34.66
N ARG A 102 35.20 -22.02 -33.74
CA ARG A 102 36.56 -22.47 -34.04
C ARG A 102 36.63 -23.97 -33.83
N VAL A 103 36.93 -24.70 -34.92
CA VAL A 103 37.05 -26.16 -34.90
C VAL A 103 38.42 -26.53 -35.31
N LEU A 104 39.15 -27.27 -34.45
CA LEU A 104 40.47 -27.78 -34.67
C LEU A 104 40.41 -29.25 -35.01
N PHE A 105 41.19 -29.69 -35.98
CA PHE A 105 41.28 -31.08 -36.43
C PHE A 105 42.62 -31.37 -37.10
N PRO A 106 42.98 -32.66 -37.36
CA PRO A 106 44.31 -33.03 -37.96
C PRO A 106 44.58 -32.35 -39.32
N PRO A 107 45.73 -31.78 -39.52
CA PRO A 107 46.10 -31.02 -40.73
C PRO A 107 46.17 -31.87 -42.00
N GLU A 108 46.28 -33.19 -41.88
CA GLU A 108 46.30 -34.15 -42.98
C GLU A 108 44.96 -34.23 -43.72
N LEU A 109 43.92 -33.91 -43.06
CA LEU A 109 42.52 -33.94 -43.60
C LEU A 109 42.29 -32.85 -44.65
N ILE A 110 43.12 -31.80 -44.67
CA ILE A 110 43.07 -30.72 -45.64
C ILE A 110 44.15 -30.87 -46.71
N LYS A 111 43.70 -31.28 -47.89
CA LYS A 111 44.60 -31.46 -49.03
C LYS A 111 44.69 -30.26 -49.96
N GLY A 112 43.77 -29.32 -49.91
CA GLY A 112 43.62 -28.26 -50.91
C GLY A 112 43.52 -26.85 -50.42
N SER A 113 43.80 -26.55 -49.15
CA SER A 113 43.83 -25.19 -48.67
C SER A 113 44.91 -24.35 -49.27
N LYS A 114 44.64 -23.13 -49.67
CA LYS A 114 45.66 -22.13 -50.08
C LYS A 114 46.18 -21.33 -48.89
N LYS A 115 45.56 -21.42 -47.70
CA LYS A 115 46.03 -20.81 -46.47
C LYS A 115 46.84 -21.81 -45.68
N VAL A 116 48.15 -21.95 -46.03
CA VAL A 116 49.09 -22.84 -45.38
C VAL A 116 50.15 -22.00 -44.69
N PHE A 117 50.31 -22.22 -43.39
CA PHE A 117 51.24 -21.51 -42.54
C PHE A 117 52.30 -22.49 -42.02
N ASN A 118 53.54 -22.19 -42.26
CA ASN A 118 54.67 -23.05 -41.84
C ASN A 118 55.13 -22.71 -40.41
N LYS A 119 54.15 -22.90 -39.45
CA LYS A 119 54.38 -22.76 -38.02
C LYS A 119 53.52 -23.75 -37.26
N ASP A 120 53.91 -24.07 -36.04
CA ASP A 120 53.04 -24.75 -35.06
C ASP A 120 52.12 -23.74 -34.43
N ALA A 121 50.82 -24.05 -34.32
CA ALA A 121 49.80 -23.11 -33.83
C ALA A 121 48.91 -23.66 -32.70
N LEU A 122 48.92 -24.97 -32.48
CA LEU A 122 48.04 -25.60 -31.51
C LEU A 122 48.19 -25.01 -30.08
N ALA A 123 49.42 -24.83 -29.62
CA ALA A 123 49.71 -24.33 -28.28
C ALA A 123 49.24 -22.85 -28.11
N GLU A 124 49.46 -22.03 -29.14
CA GLU A 124 49.03 -20.62 -29.17
C GLU A 124 47.52 -20.54 -29.16
N ILE A 125 46.82 -21.29 -30.03
CA ILE A 125 45.36 -21.35 -30.11
C ILE A 125 44.75 -21.83 -28.78
N MET A 126 45.31 -22.89 -28.18
CA MET A 126 44.82 -23.41 -26.89
C MET A 126 44.97 -22.39 -25.75
N SER A 127 46.07 -21.61 -25.76
CA SER A 127 46.29 -20.54 -24.79
C SER A 127 45.29 -19.40 -24.95
N GLU A 128 45.01 -19.00 -26.19
CA GLU A 128 44.00 -17.99 -26.52
C GLU A 128 42.58 -18.41 -26.07
N GLU A 129 42.16 -19.63 -26.45
CA GLU A 129 40.87 -20.18 -26.10
C GLU A 129 40.70 -20.38 -24.59
N LYS A 130 41.76 -20.74 -23.88
CA LYS A 130 41.77 -20.78 -22.43
C LYS A 130 41.50 -19.39 -21.82
N GLY A 131 42.14 -18.34 -22.39
CA GLY A 131 41.90 -16.95 -21.95
C GLY A 131 40.41 -16.55 -22.07
N PHE A 132 39.82 -16.84 -23.22
CA PHE A 132 38.36 -16.57 -23.43
C PHE A 132 37.50 -17.38 -22.48
N ALA A 133 37.83 -18.66 -22.25
CA ALA A 133 37.10 -19.50 -21.30
C ALA A 133 37.21 -19.00 -19.85
N ASP A 134 38.39 -18.55 -19.44
CA ASP A 134 38.66 -18.02 -18.11
C ASP A 134 37.87 -16.69 -17.89
N GLU A 135 37.86 -15.81 -18.91
CA GLU A 135 37.06 -14.57 -18.87
C GLU A 135 35.54 -14.86 -18.78
N ALA A 136 35.02 -15.75 -19.63
CA ALA A 136 33.61 -16.16 -19.60
C ALA A 136 33.24 -16.79 -18.25
N ASN A 137 34.09 -17.62 -17.67
CA ASN A 137 33.90 -18.24 -16.37
C ASN A 137 33.93 -17.18 -15.23
N ALA A 138 34.79 -16.18 -15.33
CA ALA A 138 34.83 -15.07 -14.38
C ALA A 138 33.51 -14.25 -14.41
N ILE A 139 32.98 -13.98 -15.60
CA ILE A 139 31.66 -13.29 -15.76
C ILE A 139 30.54 -14.14 -15.15
N ARG A 140 30.48 -15.44 -15.46
CA ARG A 140 29.50 -16.36 -14.88
C ARG A 140 29.62 -16.47 -13.36
N ALA A 141 30.85 -16.48 -12.83
CA ALA A 141 31.08 -16.51 -11.38
C ALA A 141 30.55 -15.23 -10.70
N LYS A 142 30.84 -14.05 -11.27
CA LYS A 142 30.29 -12.77 -10.78
C LYS A 142 28.76 -12.77 -10.79
N ALA A 143 28.13 -13.21 -11.89
CA ALA A 143 26.69 -13.30 -11.98
C ALA A 143 26.07 -14.20 -10.88
N ARG A 144 26.68 -15.40 -10.66
CA ARG A 144 26.24 -16.30 -9.57
C ARG A 144 26.37 -15.69 -8.19
N ILE A 145 27.43 -14.93 -7.94
CA ILE A 145 27.62 -14.22 -6.66
C ILE A 145 26.49 -13.20 -6.47
N VAL A 146 26.20 -12.38 -7.48
CA VAL A 146 25.13 -11.37 -7.41
C VAL A 146 23.76 -12.00 -7.17
N VAL A 147 23.45 -13.11 -7.85
CA VAL A 147 22.21 -13.87 -7.62
C VAL A 147 22.12 -14.35 -6.18
N ARG A 148 23.19 -14.92 -5.63
CA ARG A 148 23.22 -15.36 -4.22
C ARG A 148 23.00 -14.18 -3.26
N PHE A 149 23.63 -13.05 -3.50
CA PHE A 149 23.42 -11.85 -2.69
C PHE A 149 21.99 -11.34 -2.75
N SER A 150 21.28 -11.46 -3.89
CA SER A 150 19.86 -11.12 -3.99
C SER A 150 19.02 -11.95 -3.02
N PHE A 151 19.23 -13.25 -2.94
CA PHE A 151 18.51 -14.12 -1.99
C PHE A 151 18.88 -13.84 -0.52
N VAL A 152 20.14 -13.53 -0.23
CA VAL A 152 20.58 -13.14 1.12
C VAL A 152 19.91 -11.83 1.51
N TYR A 153 19.77 -10.88 0.59
CA TYR A 153 19.10 -9.61 0.87
C TYR A 153 17.59 -9.80 1.10
N VAL A 154 16.93 -10.66 0.33
CA VAL A 154 15.53 -11.06 0.59
C VAL A 154 15.37 -11.62 2.01
N LEU A 155 16.25 -12.53 2.43
CA LEU A 155 16.22 -13.06 3.80
C LEU A 155 16.43 -11.94 4.84
N PHE A 156 17.35 -11.01 4.56
CA PHE A 156 17.59 -9.85 5.43
C PHE A 156 16.33 -8.97 5.55
N GLU A 157 15.60 -8.68 4.46
CA GLU A 157 14.35 -7.93 4.51
C GLU A 157 13.25 -8.64 5.30
N LEU A 158 13.13 -9.97 5.16
CA LEU A 158 12.19 -10.76 5.95
C LEU A 158 12.53 -10.69 7.45
N LEU A 159 13.80 -10.82 7.81
CA LEU A 159 14.26 -10.65 9.18
C LEU A 159 14.05 -9.22 9.68
N MET A 160 14.20 -8.22 8.81
CA MET A 160 13.93 -6.82 9.13
C MET A 160 12.43 -6.61 9.48
N ILE A 161 11.49 -7.21 8.75
CA ILE A 161 10.06 -7.17 9.09
C ILE A 161 9.84 -7.70 10.52
N VAL A 162 10.42 -8.85 10.84
CA VAL A 162 10.31 -9.45 12.18
C VAL A 162 10.94 -8.54 13.26
N TYR A 163 12.10 -7.97 12.98
CA TYR A 163 12.77 -7.04 13.88
C TYR A 163 11.93 -5.78 14.13
N LEU A 164 11.39 -5.18 13.06
CA LEU A 164 10.54 -3.99 13.15
C LEU A 164 9.29 -4.27 13.97
N TYR A 165 8.65 -5.43 13.76
CA TYR A 165 7.50 -5.86 14.54
C TYR A 165 7.81 -5.88 16.03
N PHE A 166 8.81 -6.63 16.46
CA PHE A 166 9.12 -6.77 17.90
C PHE A 166 9.64 -5.48 18.53
N LYS A 167 10.41 -4.69 17.79
CA LYS A 167 11.07 -3.49 18.32
C LYS A 167 10.18 -2.25 18.29
N PHE A 168 9.36 -2.05 17.27
CA PHE A 168 8.67 -0.80 17.02
C PHE A 168 7.15 -0.90 16.87
N ASP A 169 6.60 -2.07 16.54
CA ASP A 169 5.17 -2.22 16.25
C ASP A 169 4.42 -2.94 17.37
N LYS A 170 4.99 -3.99 17.94
CA LYS A 170 4.36 -4.78 19.00
C LYS A 170 3.98 -3.92 20.20
N GLU A 171 2.69 -3.88 20.54
CA GLU A 171 2.13 -3.13 21.66
C GLU A 171 2.76 -3.53 23.02
N TYR A 172 2.96 -2.55 23.88
CA TYR A 172 3.39 -2.78 25.26
C TYR A 172 2.30 -3.51 26.05
N LYS A 173 2.71 -4.21 27.10
CA LYS A 173 1.78 -4.85 28.04
C LYS A 173 1.27 -3.80 29.04
N ALA A 174 -0.05 -3.63 29.14
CA ALA A 174 -0.65 -2.82 30.19
C ALA A 174 -0.50 -3.47 31.57
N LYS A 175 -0.40 -2.64 32.58
CA LYS A 175 -0.43 -3.08 33.99
C LYS A 175 -1.86 -3.33 34.46
N PHE A 176 -2.80 -2.52 33.99
CA PHE A 176 -4.21 -2.67 34.29
C PHE A 176 -4.76 -4.01 33.77
N LYS A 177 -5.38 -4.78 34.68
CA LYS A 177 -5.93 -6.12 34.40
C LYS A 177 -7.43 -6.22 34.72
N GLY A 178 -8.07 -5.12 35.15
CA GLY A 178 -9.48 -5.10 35.53
C GLY A 178 -10.39 -5.37 34.31
N ASP A 179 -11.50 -6.06 34.55
CA ASP A 179 -12.51 -6.31 33.54
C ASP A 179 -13.39 -5.09 33.28
N TYR A 180 -13.64 -4.31 34.29
CA TYR A 180 -14.41 -3.08 34.27
C TYR A 180 -13.64 -1.94 34.92
N PHE A 181 -13.82 -0.74 34.38
CA PHE A 181 -13.39 0.50 35.00
C PHE A 181 -14.61 1.41 35.06
N ARG A 182 -14.95 1.94 36.22
CA ARG A 182 -16.26 2.60 36.45
C ARG A 182 -16.18 4.12 36.42
N GLU A 183 -14.99 4.67 36.51
CA GLU A 183 -14.71 6.10 36.43
C GLU A 183 -14.17 6.47 35.05
N LEU A 184 -14.11 7.77 34.75
CA LEU A 184 -13.44 8.24 33.54
C LEU A 184 -11.94 8.02 33.66
N PRO A 185 -11.31 7.28 32.73
CA PRO A 185 -9.88 6.99 32.79
C PRO A 185 -8.96 8.20 32.57
N GLY A 186 -9.49 9.30 32.04
CA GLY A 186 -8.76 10.54 31.79
C GLY A 186 -9.68 11.74 31.77
N SER A 187 -9.10 12.93 31.93
CA SER A 187 -9.81 14.23 31.98
C SER A 187 -9.77 15.01 30.68
N TYR A 188 -9.32 14.40 29.58
CA TYR A 188 -9.28 15.04 28.26
C TYR A 188 -10.61 14.90 27.52
N SER A 189 -10.85 15.78 26.54
CA SER A 189 -12.09 15.84 25.77
C SER A 189 -12.39 14.53 24.99
N PRO A 190 -13.66 14.30 24.61
CA PRO A 190 -14.03 13.15 23.76
C PRO A 190 -13.26 13.09 22.43
N ALA A 191 -13.01 14.24 21.80
CA ALA A 191 -12.23 14.30 20.57
C ALA A 191 -10.76 13.89 20.78
N VAL A 192 -10.17 14.27 21.90
CA VAL A 192 -8.81 13.83 22.28
C VAL A 192 -8.80 12.33 22.60
N LEU A 193 -9.84 11.79 23.26
CA LEU A 193 -10.01 10.35 23.42
C LEU A 193 -10.03 9.63 22.07
N ALA A 194 -10.71 10.18 21.06
CA ALA A 194 -10.79 9.57 19.73
C ALA A 194 -9.40 9.34 19.13
N MET A 195 -8.46 10.26 19.35
CA MET A 195 -7.07 10.11 18.90
C MET A 195 -6.40 8.87 19.51
N LEU A 196 -6.57 8.64 20.82
CA LEU A 196 -6.07 7.43 21.48
C LEU A 196 -6.80 6.17 20.98
N TRP A 197 -8.14 6.26 20.85
CA TRP A 197 -9.00 5.13 20.52
C TRP A 197 -8.80 4.63 19.07
N ASN A 198 -8.73 5.56 18.12
CA ASN A 198 -8.66 5.30 16.68
C ASN A 198 -7.23 5.44 16.11
N PHE A 199 -6.16 5.25 16.89
CA PHE A 199 -4.77 5.33 16.45
C PHE A 199 -4.42 6.64 15.71
N GLY A 200 -4.70 7.78 16.34
CA GLY A 200 -4.30 9.09 15.82
C GLY A 200 -5.26 9.66 14.76
N SER A 201 -6.52 9.23 14.77
CA SER A 201 -7.54 9.79 13.88
C SER A 201 -8.83 10.07 14.63
N VAL A 202 -9.56 11.09 14.19
CA VAL A 202 -10.93 11.37 14.62
C VAL A 202 -11.92 10.93 13.55
N LYS A 203 -13.14 10.65 13.96
CA LYS A 203 -14.26 10.29 13.08
C LYS A 203 -15.33 11.39 13.15
N PRO A 204 -16.22 11.51 12.16
CA PRO A 204 -17.29 12.52 12.19
C PRO A 204 -18.13 12.50 13.47
N ARG A 205 -18.41 11.32 14.05
CA ARG A 205 -19.09 11.17 15.33
C ARG A 205 -18.40 11.86 16.52
N ASP A 206 -17.06 12.06 16.41
CA ASP A 206 -16.30 12.70 17.49
C ASP A 206 -16.56 14.22 17.50
N LEU A 207 -16.93 14.82 16.36
CA LEU A 207 -17.46 16.18 16.29
C LEU A 207 -18.82 16.27 17.00
N THR A 208 -19.71 15.28 16.78
CA THR A 208 -20.96 15.15 17.54
C THR A 208 -20.69 15.09 19.05
N ALA A 209 -19.73 14.25 19.47
CA ALA A 209 -19.34 14.14 20.87
C ALA A 209 -18.83 15.47 21.44
N THR A 210 -18.05 16.23 20.63
CA THR A 210 -17.58 17.57 21.02
C THR A 210 -18.72 18.54 21.20
N LEU A 211 -19.70 18.58 20.28
CA LEU A 211 -20.89 19.45 20.43
C LEU A 211 -21.71 19.09 21.67
N MET A 212 -21.92 17.80 21.91
CA MET A 212 -22.66 17.35 23.09
C MET A 212 -21.91 17.62 24.39
N ASP A 213 -20.56 17.60 24.36
CA ASP A 213 -19.75 18.00 25.52
C ASP A 213 -19.84 19.50 25.80
N LEU A 214 -19.85 20.33 24.74
CA LEU A 214 -20.08 21.77 24.86
C LEU A 214 -21.48 22.11 25.42
N VAL A 215 -22.51 21.30 25.09
CA VAL A 215 -23.83 21.42 25.70
C VAL A 215 -23.75 21.05 27.19
N ARG A 216 -23.11 19.91 27.54
CA ARG A 216 -22.94 19.50 28.94
C ARG A 216 -22.18 20.55 29.77
N MET A 217 -21.19 21.18 29.18
CA MET A 217 -20.43 22.26 29.83
C MET A 217 -21.12 23.62 29.81
N LYS A 218 -22.34 23.70 29.25
CA LYS A 218 -23.20 24.91 29.16
C LYS A 218 -22.63 26.04 28.27
N TYR A 219 -21.75 25.71 27.33
CA TYR A 219 -21.33 26.64 26.26
C TYR A 219 -22.35 26.72 25.13
N LEU A 220 -23.03 25.61 24.88
CA LEU A 220 -24.15 25.53 23.94
C LEU A 220 -25.43 25.09 24.66
N GLU A 221 -26.59 25.52 24.15
CA GLU A 221 -27.89 25.03 24.50
C GLU A 221 -28.45 24.18 23.36
N LEU A 222 -28.95 22.98 23.66
CA LEU A 222 -29.62 22.13 22.67
C LEU A 222 -31.15 22.40 22.74
N ILE A 223 -31.71 22.93 21.66
CA ILE A 223 -33.12 23.20 21.50
C ILE A 223 -33.71 22.14 20.55
N VAL A 224 -34.87 21.58 20.91
CA VAL A 224 -35.59 20.64 20.06
C VAL A 224 -36.90 21.32 19.66
N GLU A 225 -37.04 21.67 18.40
CA GLU A 225 -38.25 22.24 17.82
C GLU A 225 -38.98 21.17 17.00
N LYS A 226 -40.33 21.18 17.06
CA LYS A 226 -41.13 20.29 16.22
C LYS A 226 -41.49 21.03 14.95
N GLU A 227 -41.06 20.50 13.82
CA GLU A 227 -41.41 21.01 12.52
C GLU A 227 -42.50 20.13 11.87
N GLU A 228 -43.54 20.74 11.37
CA GLU A 228 -44.52 20.03 10.55
C GLU A 228 -44.07 20.01 9.08
N VAL A 229 -43.49 18.91 8.67
CA VAL A 229 -43.11 18.71 7.27
C VAL A 229 -44.35 18.23 6.49
N ASN A 230 -44.88 19.09 5.63
CA ASN A 230 -45.99 18.75 4.74
C ASN A 230 -45.50 17.88 3.58
N GLY A 231 -45.76 16.58 3.64
CA GLY A 231 -45.47 15.62 2.57
C GLY A 231 -46.71 15.35 1.69
N LEU A 232 -46.46 14.77 0.49
CA LEU A 232 -47.53 14.39 -0.48
C LEU A 232 -48.59 13.44 0.09
N PHE A 233 -48.35 12.81 1.25
CA PHE A 233 -49.25 11.85 1.90
C PHE A 233 -49.64 12.24 3.36
N GLY A 234 -49.55 13.54 3.72
CA GLY A 234 -49.88 14.06 5.04
C GLY A 234 -48.70 14.74 5.75
N SER A 235 -49.02 15.55 6.78
CA SER A 235 -47.99 16.19 7.61
C SER A 235 -47.35 15.16 8.56
N ARG A 236 -46.03 15.13 8.56
CA ARG A 236 -45.21 14.37 9.52
C ARG A 236 -44.50 15.37 10.43
N ALA A 237 -44.66 15.21 11.72
CA ALA A 237 -43.86 15.98 12.67
C ALA A 237 -42.43 15.40 12.66
N ASP A 238 -41.47 16.21 12.30
CA ASP A 238 -40.05 15.90 12.45
C ASP A 238 -39.46 16.79 13.54
N ASN A 239 -38.39 16.35 14.19
CA ASN A 239 -37.72 17.14 15.22
C ASN A 239 -36.51 17.83 14.61
N GLU A 240 -36.52 19.15 14.65
CA GLU A 240 -35.32 19.94 14.34
C GLU A 240 -34.47 20.11 15.60
N TYR A 241 -33.16 19.91 15.47
CA TYR A 241 -32.19 20.03 16.56
C TYR A 241 -31.31 21.24 16.32
N ILE A 242 -31.34 22.20 17.25
CA ILE A 242 -30.66 23.49 17.13
C ILE A 242 -29.68 23.65 18.29
N PHE A 243 -28.45 24.00 17.98
CA PHE A 243 -27.42 24.38 18.94
C PHE A 243 -27.35 25.89 19.00
N LYS A 244 -27.65 26.46 20.17
CA LYS A 244 -27.62 27.90 20.42
C LYS A 244 -26.46 28.22 21.34
N LEU A 245 -25.71 29.28 21.01
CA LEU A 245 -24.60 29.77 21.82
C LEU A 245 -25.11 30.38 23.13
N ASN A 246 -24.55 29.97 24.25
CA ASN A 246 -24.72 30.64 25.51
C ASN A 246 -23.88 31.91 25.56
N LYS A 247 -24.50 33.08 25.49
CA LYS A 247 -23.82 34.40 25.44
C LYS A 247 -23.09 34.76 26.74
N GLU A 248 -23.44 34.09 27.85
CA GLU A 248 -22.78 34.34 29.16
C GLU A 248 -21.52 33.47 29.36
N ALA A 249 -21.26 32.50 28.50
CA ALA A 249 -20.15 31.58 28.64
C ALA A 249 -18.84 32.22 28.16
N ASP A 250 -17.80 32.09 28.96
CA ASP A 250 -16.43 32.54 28.60
C ASP A 250 -15.74 31.53 27.68
N LEU A 251 -15.75 31.80 26.40
CA LEU A 251 -15.09 30.95 25.40
C LEU A 251 -13.55 30.93 25.49
N MET A 252 -12.94 31.79 26.30
CA MET A 252 -11.47 31.84 26.45
C MET A 252 -10.94 30.65 27.25
N VAL A 253 -11.77 30.00 28.02
CA VAL A 253 -11.41 28.83 28.83
C VAL A 253 -11.42 27.52 28.02
N LEU A 254 -12.10 27.51 26.87
CA LEU A 254 -12.17 26.35 25.98
C LEU A 254 -10.83 26.02 25.36
N SER A 255 -10.60 24.72 25.13
CA SER A 255 -9.47 24.27 24.34
C SER A 255 -9.57 24.76 22.88
N PRO A 256 -8.41 24.84 22.16
CA PRO A 256 -8.43 25.36 20.79
C PRO A 256 -9.38 24.65 19.84
N HIS A 257 -9.52 23.33 19.95
CA HIS A 257 -10.43 22.57 19.07
C HIS A 257 -11.90 22.77 19.44
N GLU A 258 -12.25 22.93 20.70
CA GLU A 258 -13.60 23.20 21.18
C GLU A 258 -14.04 24.61 20.75
N LYS A 259 -13.17 25.60 20.96
CA LYS A 259 -13.40 26.97 20.49
C LYS A 259 -13.59 27.03 18.98
N TYR A 260 -12.74 26.33 18.23
CA TYR A 260 -12.84 26.27 16.77
C TYR A 260 -14.14 25.60 16.30
N ALA A 261 -14.61 24.57 16.99
CA ALA A 261 -15.90 23.94 16.67
C ALA A 261 -17.07 24.94 16.78
N ILE A 262 -17.06 25.81 17.81
CA ILE A 262 -18.07 26.88 17.95
C ILE A 262 -17.91 27.91 16.82
N GLU A 263 -16.67 28.38 16.56
CA GLU A 263 -16.39 29.33 15.48
C GLU A 263 -16.86 28.81 14.12
N TRP A 264 -16.58 27.56 13.84
CA TRP A 264 -16.94 26.92 12.59
C TRP A 264 -18.43 26.71 12.45
N LEU A 265 -19.06 26.05 13.44
CA LEU A 265 -20.44 25.62 13.31
C LEU A 265 -21.45 26.74 13.59
N ILE A 266 -21.22 27.57 14.63
CA ILE A 266 -22.18 28.64 15.00
C ILE A 266 -21.98 29.89 14.13
N PHE A 267 -20.71 30.34 13.91
CA PHE A 267 -20.48 31.63 13.25
C PHE A 267 -20.31 31.53 11.74
N ARG A 268 -19.87 30.40 11.19
CA ARG A 268 -19.65 30.26 9.74
C ARG A 268 -20.73 29.43 9.02
N ILE A 269 -21.26 28.39 9.65
CA ILE A 269 -22.36 27.58 9.08
C ILE A 269 -23.71 28.14 9.54
N GLY A 270 -23.88 28.43 10.83
CA GLY A 270 -25.05 29.03 11.40
C GLY A 270 -25.13 30.54 11.17
N ASP A 271 -26.04 31.20 11.93
CA ASP A 271 -26.33 32.64 11.84
C ASP A 271 -25.51 33.51 12.81
N GLY A 272 -24.54 32.93 13.53
CA GLY A 272 -23.71 33.60 14.54
C GLY A 272 -24.26 33.49 15.97
N GLU A 273 -25.48 33.06 16.15
CA GLU A 273 -26.10 32.76 17.45
C GLU A 273 -26.47 31.29 17.60
N ARG A 274 -26.85 30.63 16.52
CA ARG A 274 -27.30 29.24 16.50
C ARG A 274 -26.97 28.55 15.18
N VAL A 275 -27.01 27.23 15.21
CA VAL A 275 -26.91 26.35 14.04
C VAL A 275 -27.85 25.17 14.19
N SER A 276 -28.60 24.85 13.14
CA SER A 276 -29.45 23.66 13.10
C SER A 276 -28.70 22.47 12.47
N LEU A 277 -29.24 21.25 12.65
CA LEU A 277 -28.72 20.09 11.91
C LEU A 277 -28.94 20.22 10.40
N GLU A 278 -29.99 20.91 9.99
CA GLU A 278 -30.29 21.21 8.59
C GLU A 278 -29.23 22.14 8.00
N ASP A 279 -28.81 23.19 8.71
CA ASP A 279 -27.70 24.08 8.28
C ASP A 279 -26.40 23.29 8.08
N ILE A 280 -26.08 22.40 9.02
CA ILE A 280 -24.91 21.51 8.91
C ILE A 280 -25.05 20.59 7.69
N GLU A 281 -26.22 20.03 7.43
CA GLU A 281 -26.46 19.19 6.25
C GLU A 281 -26.30 20.00 4.96
N ASN A 282 -26.86 21.21 4.92
CA ASN A 282 -26.77 22.11 3.77
C ASN A 282 -25.32 22.53 3.46
N SER A 283 -24.44 22.58 4.46
CA SER A 283 -23.03 22.98 4.30
C SER A 283 -22.20 22.04 3.41
N SER A 284 -22.75 20.92 2.95
CA SER A 284 -22.10 20.02 2.00
C SER A 284 -22.87 19.83 0.69
N LYS A 285 -23.99 20.55 0.48
CA LYS A 285 -24.86 20.34 -0.70
C LYS A 285 -24.24 20.83 -2.01
N THR A 286 -23.43 21.88 -1.99
CA THR A 286 -22.68 22.35 -3.18
C THR A 286 -21.22 21.88 -3.14
N ARG A 287 -20.54 21.95 -4.29
CA ARG A 287 -19.10 21.59 -4.33
C ARG A 287 -18.25 22.58 -3.53
N GLU A 288 -18.58 23.86 -3.60
CA GLU A 288 -17.86 24.93 -2.91
C GLU A 288 -17.98 24.77 -1.39
N SER A 289 -19.23 24.68 -0.89
CA SER A 289 -19.48 24.49 0.53
C SER A 289 -18.90 23.17 1.07
N ALA A 290 -18.87 22.11 0.25
CA ALA A 290 -18.23 20.84 0.60
C ALA A 290 -16.72 20.95 0.76
N ILE A 291 -16.06 21.76 -0.08
CA ILE A 291 -14.62 22.05 0.04
C ILE A 291 -14.34 22.81 1.34
N ASP A 292 -15.15 23.83 1.63
CA ASP A 292 -15.01 24.61 2.86
C ASP A 292 -15.24 23.75 4.10
N PHE A 293 -16.28 22.92 4.11
CA PHE A 293 -16.52 21.97 5.19
C PHE A 293 -15.36 21.02 5.42
N SER A 294 -14.81 20.45 4.34
CA SER A 294 -13.66 19.53 4.42
C SER A 294 -12.43 20.24 5.01
N ARG A 295 -12.14 21.46 4.56
CA ARG A 295 -11.05 22.27 5.08
C ARG A 295 -11.19 22.55 6.57
N ASP A 296 -12.39 22.94 6.99
CA ASP A 296 -12.67 23.27 8.39
C ASP A 296 -12.60 22.03 9.27
N TYR A 297 -13.08 20.89 8.78
CA TYR A 297 -12.92 19.60 9.45
C TYR A 297 -11.45 19.19 9.63
N ASP A 298 -10.62 19.43 8.61
CA ASP A 298 -9.19 19.15 8.68
C ASP A 298 -8.46 20.06 9.67
N ILE A 299 -8.83 21.36 9.72
CA ILE A 299 -8.30 22.29 10.72
C ILE A 299 -8.70 21.85 12.13
N TRP A 300 -9.95 21.55 12.36
CA TRP A 300 -10.44 21.04 13.64
C TRP A 300 -9.70 19.78 14.07
N THR A 301 -9.54 18.81 13.16
CA THR A 301 -8.78 17.57 13.38
C THR A 301 -7.31 17.87 13.73
N GLY A 302 -6.71 18.85 13.07
CA GLY A 302 -5.35 19.30 13.37
C GLY A 302 -5.20 19.86 14.79
N LEU A 303 -6.17 20.65 15.25
CA LEU A 303 -6.22 21.18 16.62
C LEU A 303 -6.41 20.07 17.66
N VAL A 304 -7.31 19.10 17.42
CA VAL A 304 -7.48 17.93 18.29
C VAL A 304 -6.18 17.15 18.40
N LYS A 305 -5.48 16.95 17.27
CA LYS A 305 -4.20 16.25 17.24
C LYS A 305 -3.13 16.98 18.03
N SER A 306 -3.03 18.30 17.86
CA SER A 306 -2.09 19.14 18.60
C SER A 306 -2.27 19.01 20.12
N GLU A 307 -3.51 18.99 20.58
CA GLU A 307 -3.81 18.78 22.00
C GLU A 307 -3.49 17.35 22.45
N ALA A 308 -3.87 16.36 21.65
CA ALA A 308 -3.60 14.94 21.95
C ALA A 308 -2.09 14.63 22.04
N ASP A 309 -1.25 15.37 21.30
CA ASP A 309 0.22 15.20 21.33
C ASP A 309 0.82 15.53 22.71
N SER A 310 0.16 16.40 23.50
CA SER A 310 0.56 16.74 24.88
C SER A 310 0.46 15.51 25.82
N TYR A 311 -0.48 14.62 25.57
CA TYR A 311 -0.69 13.40 26.36
C TYR A 311 0.26 12.26 25.99
N SER A 312 1.04 12.43 24.91
CA SER A 312 2.02 11.43 24.46
C SER A 312 1.45 10.01 24.32
N PHE A 313 0.27 9.88 23.72
CA PHE A 313 -0.40 8.60 23.55
C PHE A 313 0.38 7.60 22.70
N PHE A 314 1.23 8.08 21.78
CA PHE A 314 1.97 7.24 20.83
C PHE A 314 3.46 7.26 21.08
N ASP A 315 4.12 6.16 20.74
CA ASP A 315 5.56 6.03 20.90
C ASP A 315 6.31 6.74 19.75
N LYS A 316 7.01 7.82 20.07
CA LYS A 316 7.81 8.60 19.11
C LYS A 316 8.93 7.78 18.44
N ASN A 317 9.37 6.69 19.06
CA ASN A 317 10.40 5.82 18.48
C ASN A 317 9.92 5.04 17.24
N THR A 318 8.61 4.94 17.01
CA THR A 318 8.06 4.30 15.79
C THR A 318 8.55 4.96 14.51
N VAL A 319 8.81 6.29 14.53
CA VAL A 319 9.38 7.04 13.39
C VAL A 319 10.73 6.46 12.97
N LYS A 320 11.57 6.05 13.93
CA LYS A 320 12.86 5.40 13.62
C LYS A 320 12.63 4.07 12.89
N GLY A 321 11.64 3.29 13.35
CA GLY A 321 11.27 2.03 12.70
C GLY A 321 10.80 2.25 11.27
N ILE A 322 9.97 3.25 11.02
CA ILE A 322 9.52 3.63 9.69
C ILE A 322 10.72 3.98 8.79
N LEU A 323 11.61 4.86 9.25
CA LEU A 323 12.79 5.28 8.49
C LEU A 323 13.71 4.10 8.14
N PHE A 324 13.99 3.19 9.11
CA PHE A 324 14.80 2.01 8.87
C PHE A 324 14.15 1.08 7.83
N GLY A 325 12.87 0.82 7.96
CA GLY A 325 12.16 -0.06 7.02
C GLY A 325 12.07 0.53 5.62
N VAL A 326 11.72 1.81 5.49
CA VAL A 326 11.67 2.51 4.20
C VAL A 326 13.04 2.52 3.52
N LEU A 327 14.11 2.87 4.25
CA LEU A 327 15.47 2.89 3.71
C LEU A 327 15.89 1.50 3.21
N THR A 328 15.63 0.46 4.01
CA THR A 328 15.95 -0.92 3.62
C THR A 328 15.19 -1.34 2.37
N ALA A 329 13.89 -1.05 2.30
CA ALA A 329 13.07 -1.37 1.14
C ALA A 329 13.55 -0.66 -0.14
N VAL A 330 13.87 0.63 -0.05
CA VAL A 330 14.38 1.41 -1.20
C VAL A 330 15.71 0.84 -1.70
N ILE A 331 16.64 0.49 -0.79
CA ILE A 331 17.90 -0.15 -1.16
C ILE A 331 17.64 -1.48 -1.88
N GLY A 332 16.69 -2.30 -1.40
CA GLY A 332 16.29 -3.54 -2.03
C GLY A 332 15.76 -3.36 -3.44
N MET A 333 14.88 -2.38 -3.65
CA MET A 333 14.34 -2.07 -4.98
C MET A 333 15.43 -1.63 -5.96
N VAL A 334 16.34 -0.74 -5.52
CA VAL A 334 17.46 -0.26 -6.35
C VAL A 334 18.40 -1.41 -6.69
N PHE A 335 18.74 -2.25 -5.71
CA PHE A 335 19.61 -3.41 -5.91
C PHE A 335 18.95 -4.44 -6.85
N GLY A 336 17.65 -4.71 -6.69
CA GLY A 336 16.89 -5.57 -7.60
C GLY A 336 16.92 -5.06 -9.04
N GLY A 337 16.66 -3.78 -9.25
CA GLY A 337 16.73 -3.14 -10.57
C GLY A 337 18.14 -3.26 -11.20
N TYR A 338 19.19 -3.04 -10.40
CA TYR A 338 20.56 -3.21 -10.85
C TYR A 338 20.86 -4.65 -11.29
N THR A 339 20.42 -5.65 -10.50
CA THR A 339 20.68 -7.07 -10.83
C THR A 339 19.92 -7.53 -12.06
N ALA A 340 18.71 -7.02 -12.30
CA ALA A 340 17.96 -7.28 -13.52
C ALA A 340 18.64 -6.70 -14.76
N ALA A 341 19.07 -5.44 -14.67
CA ALA A 341 19.65 -4.72 -15.80
C ALA A 341 21.04 -5.24 -16.21
N ARG A 342 21.84 -5.74 -15.25
CA ARG A 342 23.25 -6.12 -15.50
C ARG A 342 23.49 -7.63 -15.59
N HIS A 343 22.61 -8.44 -15.03
CA HIS A 343 22.86 -9.87 -14.85
C HIS A 343 21.68 -10.74 -15.30
N GLU A 344 20.69 -10.14 -15.98
CA GLU A 344 19.48 -10.82 -16.51
C GLU A 344 18.76 -11.68 -15.45
N ASN A 345 18.93 -11.35 -14.16
CA ASN A 345 18.33 -12.06 -13.04
C ASN A 345 16.88 -11.63 -12.81
N ILE A 346 16.01 -11.94 -13.75
CA ILE A 346 14.59 -11.53 -13.70
C ILE A 346 13.87 -12.14 -12.49
N LEU A 347 14.11 -13.43 -12.20
CA LEU A 347 13.45 -14.09 -11.06
C LEU A 347 13.89 -13.46 -9.73
N GLY A 348 15.19 -13.24 -9.54
CA GLY A 348 15.70 -12.58 -8.33
C GLY A 348 15.17 -11.15 -8.18
N PHE A 349 15.07 -10.41 -9.28
CA PHE A 349 14.47 -9.08 -9.32
C PHE A 349 13.00 -9.10 -8.87
N VAL A 350 12.17 -9.97 -9.45
CA VAL A 350 10.74 -10.05 -9.13
C VAL A 350 10.54 -10.38 -7.64
N ILE A 351 11.25 -11.37 -7.11
CA ILE A 351 11.15 -11.77 -5.70
C ILE A 351 11.56 -10.60 -4.78
N LEU A 352 12.70 -9.98 -5.06
CA LEU A 352 13.23 -8.88 -4.26
C LEU A 352 12.31 -7.67 -4.28
N MET A 353 11.77 -7.30 -5.46
CA MET A 353 10.80 -6.21 -5.59
C MET A 353 9.54 -6.46 -4.78
N LEU A 354 8.99 -7.68 -4.82
CA LEU A 354 7.79 -8.03 -4.05
C LEU A 354 8.03 -7.89 -2.53
N VAL A 355 9.15 -8.42 -2.03
CA VAL A 355 9.47 -8.36 -0.60
C VAL A 355 9.77 -6.93 -0.17
N SER A 356 10.51 -6.16 -0.97
CA SER A 356 10.78 -4.74 -0.70
C SER A 356 9.49 -3.90 -0.67
N ILE A 357 8.55 -4.15 -1.57
CA ILE A 357 7.23 -3.47 -1.56
C ILE A 357 6.44 -3.84 -0.28
N ILE A 358 6.43 -5.11 0.10
CA ILE A 358 5.78 -5.56 1.34
C ILE A 358 6.41 -4.87 2.56
N LEU A 359 7.75 -4.83 2.63
CA LEU A 359 8.48 -4.15 3.71
C LEU A 359 8.17 -2.66 3.73
N LEU A 360 8.10 -2.01 2.57
CA LEU A 360 7.76 -0.58 2.44
C LEU A 360 6.36 -0.30 2.99
N ILE A 361 5.36 -1.03 2.51
CA ILE A 361 3.96 -0.89 2.96
C ILE A 361 3.87 -1.14 4.46
N TYR A 362 4.46 -2.24 4.94
CA TYR A 362 4.47 -2.57 6.36
C TYR A 362 5.12 -1.45 7.19
N SER A 363 6.26 -0.93 6.76
CA SER A 363 6.98 0.12 7.48
C SER A 363 6.14 1.39 7.65
N LEU A 364 5.36 1.76 6.62
CA LEU A 364 4.46 2.92 6.69
C LEU A 364 3.25 2.72 7.61
N THR A 365 2.91 1.47 7.93
CA THR A 365 1.80 1.14 8.85
C THR A 365 2.24 0.99 10.31
N ILE A 366 3.53 1.01 10.62
CA ILE A 366 4.04 0.87 11.99
C ILE A 366 3.48 1.98 12.88
N ARG A 367 2.67 1.58 13.85
CA ARG A 367 2.09 2.49 14.84
C ARG A 367 1.95 1.76 16.17
N ARG A 368 2.51 2.34 17.21
CA ARG A 368 2.43 1.77 18.55
C ARG A 368 2.05 2.83 19.57
N ARG A 369 1.16 2.48 20.49
CA ARG A 369 0.90 3.32 21.65
C ARG A 369 2.11 3.35 22.57
N SER A 370 2.31 4.47 23.23
CA SER A 370 3.31 4.58 24.31
C SER A 370 2.92 3.68 25.50
N LYS A 371 3.78 3.54 26.47
CA LYS A 371 3.47 2.77 27.69
C LYS A 371 2.27 3.36 28.45
N SER A 372 2.20 4.69 28.56
CA SER A 372 1.04 5.39 29.14
C SER A 372 -0.19 5.27 28.25
N GLY A 373 -0.03 5.39 26.91
CA GLY A 373 -1.14 5.26 25.97
C GLY A 373 -1.77 3.86 25.98
N VAL A 374 -0.97 2.79 26.12
CA VAL A 374 -1.51 1.42 26.26
C VAL A 374 -2.29 1.27 27.57
N GLU A 375 -1.77 1.82 28.66
CA GLU A 375 -2.44 1.78 29.97
C GLU A 375 -3.81 2.45 29.89
N GLN A 376 -3.83 3.69 29.43
CA GLN A 376 -5.07 4.44 29.26
C GLN A 376 -6.05 3.75 28.27
N PHE A 377 -5.56 3.27 27.14
CA PHE A 377 -6.41 2.54 26.19
C PHE A 377 -7.07 1.31 26.83
N LYS A 378 -6.35 0.57 27.67
CA LYS A 378 -6.91 -0.57 28.39
C LYS A 378 -7.97 -0.17 29.41
N MET A 379 -7.76 0.93 30.15
CA MET A 379 -8.74 1.47 31.07
C MET A 379 -9.99 1.96 30.31
N TRP A 380 -9.83 2.68 29.20
CA TRP A 380 -10.95 3.09 28.34
C TRP A 380 -11.70 1.90 27.73
N LYS A 381 -10.99 0.83 27.37
CA LYS A 381 -11.62 -0.41 26.90
C LYS A 381 -12.47 -1.07 27.99
N ALA A 382 -11.96 -1.08 29.23
CA ALA A 382 -12.70 -1.58 30.38
C ALA A 382 -13.90 -0.65 30.75
N PHE A 383 -13.73 0.68 30.62
CA PHE A 383 -14.82 1.65 30.78
C PHE A 383 -15.90 1.45 29.71
N ARG A 384 -15.51 1.28 28.43
CA ARG A 384 -16.47 0.94 27.38
C ARG A 384 -17.23 -0.36 27.68
N LYS A 385 -16.56 -1.38 28.22
CA LYS A 385 -17.20 -2.63 28.65
C LYS A 385 -18.18 -2.38 29.80
N PHE A 386 -17.80 -1.54 30.77
CA PHE A 386 -18.71 -1.09 31.83
C PHE A 386 -19.94 -0.41 31.27
N LEU A 387 -19.79 0.58 30.39
CA LEU A 387 -20.90 1.30 29.74
C LEU A 387 -21.87 0.37 28.99
N ARG A 388 -21.43 -0.76 28.50
CA ARG A 388 -22.28 -1.73 27.79
C ARG A 388 -23.00 -2.72 28.70
N HIS A 389 -22.54 -2.88 29.92
CA HIS A 389 -23.03 -3.95 30.80
C HIS A 389 -23.49 -3.48 32.17
N PHE A 390 -23.54 -2.18 32.44
CA PHE A 390 -23.80 -1.67 33.79
C PHE A 390 -25.19 -2.04 34.34
N SER A 391 -26.18 -2.26 33.48
CA SER A 391 -27.52 -2.68 33.94
C SER A 391 -27.55 -4.08 34.58
N SER A 392 -26.51 -4.90 34.30
CA SER A 392 -26.35 -6.22 34.92
C SER A 392 -25.52 -6.19 36.20
N LEU A 393 -25.01 -5.01 36.61
CA LEU A 393 -24.24 -4.83 37.83
C LEU A 393 -25.15 -4.44 39.00
N ASP A 394 -24.65 -4.59 40.22
CA ASP A 394 -25.40 -4.19 41.41
C ASP A 394 -25.71 -2.68 41.40
N LYS A 395 -26.98 -2.29 41.65
CA LYS A 395 -27.39 -0.89 41.65
C LYS A 395 -26.66 -0.04 42.68
N ALA A 396 -26.24 -0.62 43.80
CA ALA A 396 -25.49 0.08 44.83
C ALA A 396 -24.10 0.55 44.35
N ASP A 397 -23.59 -0.06 43.30
CA ASP A 397 -22.30 0.20 42.70
C ASP A 397 -22.33 1.16 41.49
N LEU A 398 -23.50 1.68 41.13
CA LEU A 398 -23.66 2.54 39.95
C LEU A 398 -23.37 4.01 40.31
N PRO A 399 -22.75 4.75 39.36
CA PRO A 399 -22.53 6.18 39.49
C PRO A 399 -23.86 6.97 39.64
N ALA A 400 -23.78 8.12 40.29
CA ALA A 400 -24.91 9.04 40.42
C ALA A 400 -25.45 9.44 39.03
N VAL A 401 -26.77 9.72 38.96
CA VAL A 401 -27.45 10.08 37.69
C VAL A 401 -26.78 11.23 36.96
N THR A 402 -26.23 12.21 37.67
CA THR A 402 -25.53 13.37 37.13
C THR A 402 -24.23 13.02 36.36
N MET A 403 -23.62 11.88 36.65
CA MET A 403 -22.40 11.41 35.95
C MET A 403 -22.70 10.84 34.56
N TRP A 404 -23.95 10.40 34.33
CA TRP A 404 -24.30 9.72 33.09
C TRP A 404 -24.31 10.65 31.87
N GLU A 405 -24.59 11.96 32.03
CA GLU A 405 -24.41 12.93 30.96
C GLU A 405 -22.95 12.94 30.48
N HIS A 406 -22.00 12.96 31.42
CA HIS A 406 -20.60 12.94 31.10
C HIS A 406 -20.19 11.63 30.42
N TYR A 407 -20.70 10.50 30.92
CA TYR A 407 -20.43 9.18 30.34
C TYR A 407 -21.03 9.02 28.94
N LEU A 408 -22.20 9.59 28.69
CA LEU A 408 -22.88 9.54 27.40
C LEU A 408 -22.06 10.23 26.29
N VAL A 409 -21.45 11.35 26.61
CA VAL A 409 -20.57 12.05 25.66
C VAL A 409 -19.42 11.16 25.20
N TYR A 410 -18.74 10.51 26.14
CA TYR A 410 -17.67 9.54 25.79
C TYR A 410 -18.22 8.29 25.12
N ALA A 411 -19.45 7.87 25.45
CA ALA A 411 -20.08 6.74 24.80
C ALA A 411 -20.30 6.98 23.29
N ILE A 412 -20.53 8.23 22.86
CA ILE A 412 -20.61 8.60 21.43
C ILE A 412 -19.27 8.31 20.75
N THR A 413 -18.17 8.81 21.28
CA THR A 413 -16.82 8.55 20.74
C THR A 413 -16.46 7.07 20.76
N LEU A 414 -16.78 6.37 21.85
CA LEU A 414 -16.55 4.92 21.98
C LEU A 414 -17.50 4.06 21.12
N GLY A 415 -18.52 4.66 20.50
CA GLY A 415 -19.48 4.00 19.65
C GLY A 415 -20.40 3.02 20.39
N VAL A 416 -20.85 3.41 21.59
CA VAL A 416 -21.75 2.63 22.45
C VAL A 416 -22.89 3.47 23.05
N ALA A 417 -23.14 4.66 22.50
CA ALA A 417 -24.17 5.57 23.04
C ALA A 417 -25.57 4.93 23.06
N LYS A 418 -25.94 4.24 21.98
CA LYS A 418 -27.26 3.58 21.88
C LYS A 418 -27.43 2.50 22.94
N GLU A 419 -26.41 1.67 23.14
CA GLU A 419 -26.42 0.63 24.17
C GLU A 419 -26.52 1.25 25.57
N VAL A 420 -25.80 2.35 25.81
CA VAL A 420 -25.87 3.07 27.11
C VAL A 420 -27.29 3.59 27.36
N ILE A 421 -27.88 4.29 26.40
CA ILE A 421 -29.24 4.82 26.53
C ILE A 421 -30.26 3.69 26.78
N SER A 422 -30.15 2.58 26.05
CA SER A 422 -31.02 1.42 26.24
C SER A 422 -30.89 0.83 27.64
N GLN A 423 -29.72 0.80 28.21
CA GLN A 423 -29.47 0.27 29.55
C GLN A 423 -29.88 1.26 30.67
N LEU A 424 -29.74 2.59 30.42
CA LEU A 424 -30.22 3.59 31.36
C LEU A 424 -31.71 3.45 31.61
N ARG A 425 -32.52 3.14 30.59
CA ARG A 425 -33.95 2.86 30.71
C ARG A 425 -34.31 1.69 31.63
N LEU A 426 -33.37 0.71 31.77
CA LEU A 426 -33.59 -0.47 32.62
C LEU A 426 -33.29 -0.20 34.09
N VAL A 427 -32.43 0.80 34.36
CA VAL A 427 -31.88 1.05 35.71
C VAL A 427 -32.52 2.26 36.37
N PHE A 428 -32.80 3.31 35.61
CA PHE A 428 -33.31 4.58 36.11
C PHE A 428 -34.71 4.87 35.59
N ARG A 429 -35.50 5.58 36.39
CA ARG A 429 -36.81 6.11 35.97
C ARG A 429 -36.60 7.48 35.35
N GLU A 430 -37.54 7.93 34.51
CA GLU A 430 -37.51 9.28 33.92
C GLU A 430 -37.55 10.38 35.02
N GLU A 431 -38.23 10.11 36.14
CA GLU A 431 -38.30 11.00 37.30
C GLU A 431 -36.94 11.28 37.94
N ASP A 432 -36.02 10.28 37.89
CA ASP A 432 -34.68 10.42 38.46
C ASP A 432 -33.82 11.43 37.66
N PHE A 433 -34.14 11.58 36.37
CA PHE A 433 -33.47 12.54 35.48
C PHE A 433 -34.14 13.95 35.59
N ASN A 434 -35.47 14.04 35.71
CA ASN A 434 -36.17 15.30 35.85
C ASN A 434 -35.77 16.07 37.13
N ASN A 435 -35.41 15.37 38.19
CA ASN A 435 -34.97 15.95 39.47
C ASN A 435 -33.47 16.30 39.51
N SER A 436 -32.68 15.93 38.50
CA SER A 436 -31.21 16.02 38.57
C SER A 436 -30.58 17.24 37.88
N HIS A 437 -31.38 18.22 37.40
CA HIS A 437 -30.89 19.40 36.68
C HIS A 437 -29.92 19.08 35.52
N LEU A 438 -30.21 18.02 34.81
CA LEU A 438 -29.36 17.57 33.71
C LEU A 438 -29.44 18.55 32.53
N THR A 439 -28.30 18.86 31.96
CA THR A 439 -28.09 19.99 31.04
C THR A 439 -28.62 19.73 29.62
N TYR A 440 -28.60 18.49 29.17
CA TYR A 440 -28.96 18.16 27.78
C TYR A 440 -30.40 18.47 27.40
N LEU A 441 -31.32 18.60 28.36
CA LEU A 441 -32.74 18.66 28.08
C LEU A 441 -33.52 19.76 28.82
N TYR A 442 -32.81 20.72 29.42
CA TYR A 442 -33.52 21.75 30.22
C TYR A 442 -34.21 22.84 29.36
N TYR A 443 -33.94 22.92 28.03
CA TYR A 443 -34.48 23.99 27.19
C TYR A 443 -35.40 23.52 26.06
N GLY A 444 -36.32 22.61 26.36
CA GLY A 444 -37.53 22.51 25.56
C GLY A 444 -38.54 23.56 26.02
N ARG A 445 -38.83 24.58 25.22
CA ARG A 445 -39.75 25.69 25.54
C ARG A 445 -41.20 25.25 25.74
N TYR A 446 -41.51 23.98 25.58
CA TYR A 446 -42.84 23.41 25.70
C TYR A 446 -42.81 22.10 26.49
N GLY A 447 -43.22 22.19 27.75
CA GLY A 447 -43.85 21.17 28.57
C GLY A 447 -43.21 19.80 28.62
N HIS A 448 -43.22 19.24 29.81
CA HIS A 448 -42.88 17.86 30.18
C HIS A 448 -42.47 16.93 29.04
N ILE A 449 -41.17 16.71 28.91
CA ILE A 449 -40.62 15.69 27.98
C ILE A 449 -41.06 14.34 28.55
N HIS A 450 -42.13 13.78 27.98
CA HIS A 450 -42.64 12.46 28.37
C HIS A 450 -41.74 11.30 27.96
N ASN A 451 -40.64 11.54 27.20
CA ASN A 451 -39.74 10.49 26.70
C ASN A 451 -38.27 10.99 26.65
N TYR A 452 -37.67 11.21 27.80
CA TYR A 452 -36.25 11.64 27.93
C TYR A 452 -35.28 10.77 27.10
N PHE A 453 -35.37 9.46 27.27
CA PHE A 453 -34.47 8.51 26.58
C PHE A 453 -34.70 8.48 25.07
N ASP A 454 -35.93 8.60 24.60
CA ASP A 454 -36.23 8.64 23.17
C ASP A 454 -35.68 9.90 22.52
N THR A 455 -35.77 11.03 23.22
CA THR A 455 -35.22 12.31 22.74
C THR A 455 -33.69 12.26 22.64
N ILE A 456 -32.97 11.78 23.67
CA ILE A 456 -31.52 11.66 23.64
C ILE A 456 -31.07 10.68 22.55
N ASP A 457 -31.75 9.53 22.43
CA ASP A 457 -31.42 8.54 21.39
C ASP A 457 -31.63 9.15 20.00
N SER A 458 -32.73 9.84 19.80
CA SER A 458 -33.05 10.50 18.52
C SER A 458 -32.07 11.61 18.19
N VAL A 459 -31.75 12.52 19.13
CA VAL A 459 -30.75 13.58 18.96
C VAL A 459 -29.40 12.98 18.62
N THR A 460 -28.91 12.07 19.44
CA THR A 460 -27.57 11.47 19.26
C THR A 460 -27.48 10.77 17.91
N ASN A 461 -28.48 9.97 17.53
CA ASN A 461 -28.47 9.24 16.26
C ASN A 461 -28.60 10.19 15.06
N SER A 462 -29.44 11.23 15.12
CA SER A 462 -29.57 12.21 14.05
C SER A 462 -28.28 12.98 13.84
N MET A 463 -27.68 13.48 14.91
CA MET A 463 -26.39 14.18 14.84
C MET A 463 -25.27 13.31 14.25
N VAL A 464 -25.11 12.07 14.73
CA VAL A 464 -24.09 11.15 14.21
C VAL A 464 -24.33 10.88 12.72
N LYS A 465 -25.59 10.64 12.33
CA LYS A 465 -25.93 10.41 10.91
C LYS A 465 -25.64 11.64 10.06
N THR A 466 -26.04 12.84 10.51
CA THR A 466 -25.80 14.08 9.77
C THR A 466 -24.31 14.35 9.62
N THR A 467 -23.53 14.33 10.68
CA THR A 467 -22.09 14.58 10.61
C THR A 467 -21.37 13.55 9.73
N GLU A 468 -21.73 12.27 9.80
CA GLU A 468 -21.18 11.22 8.93
C GLU A 468 -21.58 11.38 7.46
N SER A 469 -22.83 11.81 7.20
CA SER A 469 -23.35 12.05 5.85
C SER A 469 -22.66 13.24 5.20
N VAL A 470 -22.62 14.37 5.92
CA VAL A 470 -21.95 15.61 5.47
C VAL A 470 -20.48 15.38 5.15
N TYR A 471 -19.77 14.71 6.05
CA TYR A 471 -18.35 14.37 5.85
C TYR A 471 -18.14 13.49 4.60
N ARG A 472 -18.97 12.46 4.41
CA ARG A 472 -18.89 11.60 3.21
C ARG A 472 -19.18 12.38 1.93
N GLN A 473 -20.19 13.25 1.93
CA GLN A 473 -20.50 14.11 0.79
C GLN A 473 -19.36 15.10 0.50
N ALA A 474 -18.79 15.71 1.53
CA ALA A 474 -17.66 16.62 1.39
C ALA A 474 -16.47 15.92 0.73
N ILE A 475 -16.04 14.74 1.21
CA ILE A 475 -14.96 13.99 0.59
C ILE A 475 -15.28 13.58 -0.86
N SER A 476 -16.49 13.08 -1.13
CA SER A 476 -16.84 12.64 -2.48
C SER A 476 -16.80 13.78 -3.50
N LYS A 477 -17.22 14.98 -3.13
CA LYS A 477 -17.21 16.17 -4.00
C LYS A 477 -15.83 16.81 -4.14
N THR A 478 -14.97 16.69 -3.13
CA THR A 478 -13.58 17.16 -3.20
C THR A 478 -12.70 16.22 -4.01
N SER A 479 -12.90 14.90 -3.95
CA SER A 479 -12.11 13.91 -4.68
C SER A 479 -12.42 13.85 -6.19
N SER A 480 -13.57 14.31 -6.64
CA SER A 480 -13.95 14.32 -8.07
C SER A 480 -13.25 15.40 -8.92
N GLY A 481 -12.33 16.18 -8.36
CA GLY A 481 -11.61 17.26 -9.04
C GLY A 481 -10.13 16.99 -9.36
N SER A 482 -9.54 15.86 -8.95
CA SER A 482 -8.17 15.49 -9.26
C SER A 482 -8.17 14.20 -10.07
N GLY A 483 -8.07 14.32 -11.38
CA GLY A 483 -7.88 13.19 -12.28
C GLY A 483 -6.54 12.53 -12.03
N GLY A 484 -6.53 11.26 -11.65
CA GLY A 484 -5.32 10.44 -11.53
C GLY A 484 -5.38 9.45 -10.36
N GLY A 485 -5.95 8.26 -10.58
CA GLY A 485 -5.86 7.17 -9.65
C GLY A 485 -7.11 6.28 -9.68
N GLY A 486 -7.16 5.34 -10.62
CA GLY A 486 -8.26 4.40 -10.76
C GLY A 486 -8.44 3.52 -9.54
N GLY A 487 -9.54 3.69 -8.83
CA GLY A 487 -10.04 2.72 -7.88
C GLY A 487 -10.71 1.58 -8.65
N PHE A 488 -10.29 0.35 -8.42
CA PHE A 488 -10.95 -0.84 -8.95
C PHE A 488 -12.34 -0.98 -8.32
N SER A 489 -13.39 -0.67 -9.09
CA SER A 489 -14.73 -1.12 -8.76
C SER A 489 -15.03 -2.38 -9.57
N GLY A 490 -15.22 -3.51 -8.89
CA GLY A 490 -15.70 -4.74 -9.49
C GLY A 490 -17.13 -4.55 -10.02
N GLY A 491 -17.30 -4.70 -11.33
CA GLY A 491 -18.58 -4.74 -12.00
C GLY A 491 -18.38 -5.30 -13.39
N GLY A 492 -18.84 -6.54 -13.62
CA GLY A 492 -18.75 -7.22 -14.88
C GLY A 492 -19.59 -6.57 -15.98
N GLY A 493 -19.05 -6.57 -17.21
CA GLY A 493 -19.74 -6.16 -18.41
C GLY A 493 -18.97 -6.59 -19.65
N ARG A 494 -19.52 -7.52 -20.42
CA ARG A 494 -19.07 -8.03 -21.71
C ARG A 494 -18.91 -6.88 -22.72
N GLY A 495 -17.86 -6.92 -23.52
CA GLY A 495 -17.75 -6.11 -24.72
C GLY A 495 -16.42 -6.34 -25.42
N GLY A 496 -16.42 -7.09 -26.52
CA GLY A 496 -15.26 -7.32 -27.37
C GLY A 496 -14.86 -6.07 -28.17
N GLY A 497 -13.58 -6.01 -28.53
CA GLY A 497 -13.04 -4.99 -29.43
C GLY A 497 -11.55 -5.19 -29.60
N GLY A 498 -11.14 -5.80 -30.72
CA GLY A 498 -9.77 -6.00 -31.12
C GLY A 498 -9.05 -4.69 -31.44
N GLY A 499 -7.75 -4.64 -31.14
CA GLY A 499 -6.84 -3.62 -31.61
C GLY A 499 -5.50 -4.25 -31.90
N GLY A 500 -5.17 -4.45 -33.18
CA GLY A 500 -3.89 -4.95 -33.63
C GLY A 500 -2.80 -3.89 -33.51
N ALA A 501 -1.63 -4.28 -33.06
CA ALA A 501 -0.40 -3.51 -33.20
C ALA A 501 0.36 -4.08 -34.40
N GLY A 502 0.50 -3.27 -35.45
CA GLY A 502 1.34 -3.60 -36.57
C GLY A 502 2.79 -3.27 -36.26
N ALA A 503 3.69 -4.18 -36.57
CA ALA A 503 5.10 -3.91 -36.73
C ALA A 503 5.42 -3.71 -38.21
N PHE A 504 6.20 -2.66 -38.49
CA PHE A 504 6.81 -2.46 -39.79
C PHE A 504 8.25 -2.93 -39.77
#